data_2b1912a1a654ac3c9e45d921bb37e5e9
#
_entry.id   2b1912a1a654ac3c9e45d921bb37e5e9
#
_cell.length_a   1.000
_cell.length_b   1.000
_cell.length_c   1.000
_cell.angle_alpha   90.00
_cell.angle_beta   90.00
_cell.angle_gamma   90.00
#
_symmetry.space_group_name_H-M   'P 1'
#
loop_
_entity.id
_entity.type
_entity.pdbx_description
1 polymer ?
#
loop_
_entity_poly.entity_id
_entity_poly.type
_entity_poly.pdbx_seq_one_letter_code
_entity_poly.pdbx_strand_id
1 'polypeptide(L)'
;MLFAGDGDYYFSLDDDILYPRDYVERMTDFLQRGNNAFIAGVHGARLKTDIKHYLTDRDVANRRMAIATESSVHILGTCTTAFNTDTLRLDVRRWKHRNMVDLTFALICTERGIPLKIISREENWVGSQEENQSDSIFSELQKDDTVQTTMAKALQQFHTNNPEREQQ
;
A
#
# COMPACT_ATOMS: atom_id res chain seq x y z
N MET A 1 -8.30 -2.68 -17.81
CA MET A 1 -8.27 -3.55 -16.64
C MET A 1 -9.67 -4.14 -16.50
N LEU A 2 -9.83 -5.43 -16.80
CA LEU A 2 -11.10 -6.16 -16.68
C LEU A 2 -11.10 -6.76 -15.27
N PHE A 3 -11.99 -6.30 -14.41
CA PHE A 3 -12.28 -7.02 -13.17
C PHE A 3 -13.12 -8.24 -13.55
N ALA A 4 -12.60 -9.42 -13.28
CA ALA A 4 -13.39 -10.64 -13.29
C ALA A 4 -14.41 -10.56 -12.16
N GLY A 5 -15.49 -11.23 -12.25
CA GLY A 5 -16.69 -11.34 -11.41
C GLY A 5 -16.71 -10.77 -9.98
N ASP A 6 -17.91 -10.77 -9.40
CA ASP A 6 -18.11 -10.36 -8.01
C ASP A 6 -17.46 -11.39 -7.06
N GLY A 7 -16.69 -10.90 -6.05
CA GLY A 7 -16.09 -11.75 -5.03
C GLY A 7 -14.68 -12.27 -5.34
N ASP A 8 -14.07 -11.84 -6.43
CA ASP A 8 -12.71 -12.24 -6.79
C ASP A 8 -11.64 -11.44 -6.00
N TYR A 9 -10.46 -12.04 -5.87
CA TYR A 9 -9.31 -11.36 -5.30
C TYR A 9 -8.46 -10.73 -6.39
N TYR A 10 -8.07 -9.48 -6.16
CA TYR A 10 -7.14 -8.74 -6.99
C TYR A 10 -5.76 -8.68 -6.32
N PHE A 11 -4.73 -8.94 -7.10
CA PHE A 11 -3.33 -8.82 -6.69
C PHE A 11 -2.62 -7.86 -7.64
N SER A 12 -1.92 -6.88 -7.09
CA SER A 12 -0.99 -6.03 -7.84
C SER A 12 0.43 -6.52 -7.60
N LEU A 13 1.11 -6.87 -8.67
CA LEU A 13 2.42 -7.50 -8.65
C LEU A 13 3.36 -6.75 -9.59
N ASP A 14 4.64 -6.64 -9.21
CA ASP A 14 5.73 -6.12 -10.03
C ASP A 14 6.61 -7.28 -10.51
N ASP A 15 7.20 -7.16 -11.69
CA ASP A 15 8.00 -8.20 -12.34
C ASP A 15 9.43 -8.34 -11.80
N ASP A 16 9.90 -7.37 -10.99
CA ASP A 16 11.19 -7.37 -10.31
C ASP A 16 11.13 -7.91 -8.88
N ILE A 17 9.97 -8.41 -8.44
CA ILE A 17 9.77 -8.96 -7.10
C ILE A 17 9.65 -10.49 -7.15
N LEU A 18 10.34 -11.16 -6.22
CA LEU A 18 10.24 -12.59 -6.01
C LEU A 18 9.17 -12.89 -4.97
N TYR A 19 7.99 -13.28 -5.44
CA TYR A 19 6.89 -13.69 -4.57
C TYR A 19 7.06 -15.16 -4.17
N PRO A 20 6.94 -15.51 -2.87
CA PRO A 20 6.99 -16.88 -2.42
C PRO A 20 5.79 -17.69 -2.93
N ARG A 21 5.90 -19.01 -2.93
CA ARG A 21 4.83 -19.89 -3.46
C ARG A 21 3.53 -19.79 -2.68
N ASP A 22 3.61 -19.48 -1.40
CA ASP A 22 2.48 -19.30 -0.47
C ASP A 22 1.91 -17.86 -0.45
N TYR A 23 2.41 -16.97 -1.31
CA TYR A 23 2.04 -15.54 -1.29
C TYR A 23 0.53 -15.32 -1.46
N VAL A 24 -0.07 -15.93 -2.49
CA VAL A 24 -1.49 -15.76 -2.79
C VAL A 24 -2.34 -16.36 -1.67
N GLU A 25 -1.99 -17.56 -1.19
CA GLU A 25 -2.67 -18.24 -0.10
C GLU A 25 -2.66 -17.39 1.19
N ARG A 26 -1.49 -16.98 1.66
CA ARG A 26 -1.35 -16.19 2.90
C ARG A 26 -2.06 -14.84 2.82
N MET A 27 -1.97 -14.15 1.68
CA MET A 27 -2.67 -12.87 1.50
C MET A 27 -4.19 -13.04 1.46
N THR A 28 -4.68 -14.09 0.81
CA THR A 28 -6.11 -14.42 0.77
C THR A 28 -6.64 -14.79 2.15
N ASP A 29 -5.92 -15.66 2.88
CA ASP A 29 -6.28 -16.03 4.25
C ASP A 29 -6.31 -14.82 5.18
N PHE A 30 -5.35 -13.90 5.02
CA PHE A 30 -5.32 -12.65 5.80
C PHE A 30 -6.56 -11.79 5.54
N LEU A 31 -6.94 -11.62 4.28
CA LEU A 31 -8.16 -10.88 3.89
C LEU A 31 -9.42 -11.56 4.43
N GLN A 32 -9.52 -12.88 4.31
CA GLN A 32 -10.69 -13.66 4.76
C GLN A 32 -10.86 -13.61 6.28
N ARG A 33 -9.77 -13.71 7.06
CA ARG A 33 -9.82 -13.55 8.54
C ARG A 33 -10.40 -12.22 8.97
N GLY A 34 -10.22 -11.17 8.17
CA GLY A 34 -10.81 -9.86 8.39
C GLY A 34 -12.10 -9.61 7.61
N ASN A 35 -12.82 -10.65 7.17
CA ASN A 35 -14.07 -10.57 6.41
C ASN A 35 -13.92 -9.70 5.14
N ASN A 36 -12.73 -9.67 4.54
CA ASN A 36 -12.38 -8.83 3.38
C ASN A 36 -12.59 -7.32 3.59
N ALA A 37 -12.67 -6.84 4.84
CA ALA A 37 -13.04 -5.45 5.15
C ALA A 37 -11.88 -4.43 4.98
N PHE A 38 -10.72 -4.85 4.50
CA PHE A 38 -9.53 -4.01 4.34
C PHE A 38 -8.74 -4.39 3.08
N ILE A 39 -7.74 -3.57 2.76
CA ILE A 39 -6.74 -3.88 1.73
C ILE A 39 -5.50 -4.42 2.42
N ALA A 40 -4.99 -5.56 1.96
CA ALA A 40 -3.77 -6.18 2.47
C ALA A 40 -2.55 -5.79 1.65
N GLY A 41 -1.39 -5.71 2.29
CA GLY A 41 -0.10 -5.50 1.64
C GLY A 41 1.06 -6.05 2.45
N VAL A 42 2.24 -6.10 1.81
CA VAL A 42 3.50 -6.50 2.46
C VAL A 42 4.39 -5.29 2.72
N HIS A 43 4.43 -4.35 1.78
CA HIS A 43 5.15 -3.08 1.89
C HIS A 43 4.18 -1.95 2.22
N GLY A 44 4.54 -1.09 3.18
CA GLY A 44 3.68 0.03 3.53
C GLY A 44 4.39 1.08 4.36
N ALA A 45 3.71 2.20 4.62
CA ALA A 45 4.24 3.28 5.40
C ALA A 45 3.18 3.95 6.28
N ARG A 46 3.61 4.39 7.47
CA ARG A 46 2.87 5.31 8.34
C ARG A 46 3.44 6.71 8.21
N LEU A 47 2.58 7.67 7.97
CA LEU A 47 2.97 9.07 7.92
C LEU A 47 3.13 9.61 9.33
N LYS A 48 4.16 10.45 9.55
CA LYS A 48 4.34 11.20 10.80
C LYS A 48 3.31 12.34 10.90
N THR A 49 3.17 12.90 12.08
CA THR A 49 2.16 13.95 12.34
C THR A 49 2.46 15.30 11.65
N ASP A 50 3.74 15.62 11.41
CA ASP A 50 4.16 16.86 10.73
C ASP A 50 4.97 16.50 9.49
N ILE A 51 4.32 16.48 8.33
CA ILE A 51 4.94 16.11 7.07
C ILE A 51 5.51 17.35 6.41
N LYS A 52 6.83 17.41 6.30
CA LYS A 52 7.58 18.43 5.52
C LYS A 52 8.09 17.82 4.22
N HIS A 53 8.59 16.59 4.30
CA HIS A 53 9.13 15.82 3.19
C HIS A 53 8.60 14.38 3.23
N TYR A 54 7.92 13.95 2.18
CA TYR A 54 7.31 12.62 2.12
C TYR A 54 8.31 11.49 2.35
N LEU A 55 9.52 11.62 1.79
CA LEU A 55 10.52 10.55 1.87
C LEU A 55 11.08 10.33 3.28
N THR A 56 11.17 11.38 4.11
CA THR A 56 11.75 11.32 5.46
C THR A 56 10.72 11.29 6.58
N ASP A 57 9.51 11.78 6.33
CA ASP A 57 8.50 11.96 7.35
C ASP A 57 7.47 10.82 7.35
N ARG A 58 7.99 9.59 7.22
CA ARG A 58 7.24 8.34 7.28
C ARG A 58 8.06 7.21 7.88
N ASP A 59 7.40 6.29 8.53
CA ASP A 59 7.97 5.02 9.00
C ASP A 59 7.62 3.93 8.01
N VAL A 60 8.62 3.33 7.39
CA VAL A 60 8.44 2.35 6.30
C VAL A 60 8.59 0.94 6.83
N ALA A 61 7.55 0.13 6.66
CA ALA A 61 7.60 -1.32 6.78
C ALA A 61 8.03 -1.91 5.42
N ASN A 62 9.33 -2.01 5.20
CA ASN A 62 9.87 -2.54 3.95
C ASN A 62 9.48 -4.02 3.78
N ARG A 63 9.26 -4.46 2.52
CA ARG A 63 8.85 -5.84 2.20
C ARG A 63 9.81 -6.93 2.71
N ARG A 64 11.09 -6.60 2.90
CA ARG A 64 12.10 -7.53 3.42
C ARG A 64 12.11 -7.65 4.93
N MET A 65 11.53 -6.68 5.66
CA MET A 65 11.52 -6.68 7.13
C MET A 65 10.59 -7.75 7.68
N ALA A 66 11.02 -8.40 8.76
CA ALA A 66 10.12 -9.19 9.59
C ALA A 66 9.07 -8.28 10.25
N ILE A 67 7.83 -8.68 10.25
CA ILE A 67 6.72 -8.02 10.93
C ILE A 67 6.03 -9.05 11.82
N ALA A 68 6.20 -8.92 13.13
CA ALA A 68 5.69 -9.90 14.08
C ALA A 68 4.15 -9.88 14.18
N THR A 69 3.54 -8.71 14.04
CA THR A 69 2.09 -8.53 14.20
C THR A 69 1.54 -7.66 13.07
N GLU A 70 0.43 -8.08 12.51
CA GLU A 70 -0.35 -7.32 11.53
C GLU A 70 -0.64 -5.90 12.04
N SER A 71 -0.55 -4.91 11.19
CA SER A 71 -0.76 -3.53 11.62
C SER A 71 -1.33 -2.65 10.51
N SER A 72 -2.09 -1.62 10.90
CA SER A 72 -2.60 -0.61 9.98
C SER A 72 -1.48 0.32 9.51
N VAL A 73 -1.57 0.78 8.28
CA VAL A 73 -0.66 1.76 7.66
C VAL A 73 -1.47 2.83 6.92
N HIS A 74 -0.86 3.95 6.59
CA HIS A 74 -1.51 5.01 5.82
C HIS A 74 -1.37 4.79 4.31
N ILE A 75 -0.32 4.11 3.88
CA ILE A 75 0.02 3.87 2.48
C ILE A 75 0.50 2.43 2.34
N LEU A 76 0.03 1.73 1.30
CA LEU A 76 0.59 0.46 0.85
C LEU A 76 1.40 0.67 -0.44
N GLY A 77 2.49 -0.08 -0.57
CA GLY A 77 3.18 -0.22 -1.85
C GLY A 77 2.35 -1.12 -2.77
N THR A 78 1.91 -0.56 -3.89
CA THR A 78 1.03 -1.27 -4.84
C THR A 78 1.67 -2.51 -5.45
N CYS A 79 2.99 -2.62 -5.40
CA CYS A 79 3.72 -3.82 -5.81
C CYS A 79 3.41 -5.10 -5.00
N THR A 80 2.78 -4.98 -3.83
CA THR A 80 2.47 -6.13 -2.95
C THR A 80 1.07 -6.06 -2.37
N THR A 81 0.15 -5.42 -3.07
CA THR A 81 -1.19 -5.15 -2.57
C THR A 81 -2.19 -6.20 -3.06
N ALA A 82 -3.07 -6.63 -2.15
CA ALA A 82 -4.19 -7.53 -2.47
C ALA A 82 -5.49 -7.04 -1.81
N PHE A 83 -6.62 -7.30 -2.46
CA PHE A 83 -7.95 -6.99 -1.92
C PHE A 83 -9.05 -7.82 -2.60
N ASN A 84 -10.19 -7.93 -1.93
CA ASN A 84 -11.40 -8.48 -2.54
C ASN A 84 -12.09 -7.41 -3.39
N THR A 85 -12.58 -7.77 -4.57
CA THR A 85 -13.21 -6.84 -5.53
C THR A 85 -14.54 -6.26 -5.04
N ASP A 86 -15.20 -6.89 -4.07
CA ASP A 86 -16.38 -6.34 -3.42
C ASP A 86 -16.02 -5.20 -2.44
N THR A 87 -14.81 -5.26 -1.83
CA THR A 87 -14.32 -4.22 -0.93
C THR A 87 -13.94 -2.96 -1.70
N LEU A 88 -13.27 -3.12 -2.85
CA LEU A 88 -12.81 -1.99 -3.65
C LEU A 88 -12.93 -2.27 -5.14
N ARG A 89 -13.67 -1.39 -5.83
CA ARG A 89 -13.66 -1.30 -7.30
C ARG A 89 -12.89 -0.05 -7.70
N LEU A 90 -11.78 -0.26 -8.41
CA LEU A 90 -10.91 0.82 -8.85
C LEU A 90 -11.44 1.52 -10.09
N ASP A 91 -11.41 2.86 -10.07
CA ASP A 91 -11.63 3.68 -11.24
C ASP A 91 -10.30 4.32 -11.67
N VAL A 92 -9.68 3.78 -12.71
CA VAL A 92 -8.39 4.24 -13.22
C VAL A 92 -8.40 5.70 -13.70
N ARG A 93 -9.57 6.28 -14.00
CA ARG A 93 -9.71 7.70 -14.36
C ARG A 93 -9.32 8.64 -13.22
N ARG A 94 -9.23 8.14 -11.99
CA ARG A 94 -8.79 8.91 -10.82
C ARG A 94 -7.27 9.05 -10.73
N TRP A 95 -6.49 8.29 -11.50
CA TRP A 95 -5.03 8.40 -11.56
C TRP A 95 -4.61 9.62 -12.38
N LYS A 96 -4.49 10.78 -11.72
CA LYS A 96 -4.15 12.06 -12.36
C LYS A 96 -2.64 12.32 -12.45
N HIS A 97 -1.87 11.71 -11.55
CA HIS A 97 -0.42 11.93 -11.45
C HIS A 97 0.33 10.68 -11.85
N ARG A 98 1.27 10.84 -12.78
CA ARG A 98 2.19 9.76 -13.14
C ARG A 98 3.07 9.38 -11.94
N ASN A 99 3.39 8.10 -11.79
CA ASN A 99 4.25 7.56 -10.74
C ASN A 99 3.77 7.81 -9.29
N MET A 100 2.47 8.12 -9.09
CA MET A 100 1.85 8.37 -7.78
C MET A 100 0.80 7.32 -7.43
N VAL A 101 1.01 6.09 -7.86
CA VAL A 101 0.01 5.02 -7.73
C VAL A 101 -0.29 4.73 -6.26
N ASP A 102 0.73 4.56 -5.43
CA ASP A 102 0.60 4.24 -4.00
C ASP A 102 -0.20 5.32 -3.24
N LEU A 103 0.15 6.59 -3.45
CA LEU A 103 -0.53 7.71 -2.79
C LEU A 103 -1.95 7.93 -3.31
N THR A 104 -2.17 7.78 -4.62
CA THR A 104 -3.51 7.87 -5.20
C THR A 104 -4.40 6.74 -4.68
N PHE A 105 -3.87 5.52 -4.59
CA PHE A 105 -4.56 4.37 -4.04
C PHE A 105 -4.93 4.59 -2.56
N ALA A 106 -3.96 5.06 -1.77
CA ALA A 106 -4.19 5.39 -0.36
C ALA A 106 -5.29 6.44 -0.17
N LEU A 107 -5.29 7.53 -0.95
CA LEU A 107 -6.34 8.55 -0.92
C LEU A 107 -7.72 7.96 -1.25
N ILE A 108 -7.83 7.11 -2.28
CA ILE A 108 -9.09 6.44 -2.65
C ILE A 108 -9.61 5.58 -1.50
N CYS A 109 -8.74 4.79 -0.87
CA CYS A 109 -9.12 3.93 0.25
C CYS A 109 -9.55 4.76 1.47
N THR A 110 -8.78 5.79 1.80
CA THR A 110 -9.07 6.69 2.93
C THR A 110 -10.42 7.42 2.75
N GLU A 111 -10.69 7.97 1.57
CA GLU A 111 -11.99 8.62 1.26
C GLU A 111 -13.17 7.66 1.45
N ARG A 112 -12.97 6.38 1.16
CA ARG A 112 -14.00 5.33 1.29
C ARG A 112 -14.05 4.70 2.68
N GLY A 113 -13.12 5.06 3.58
CA GLY A 113 -13.02 4.48 4.92
C GLY A 113 -12.55 3.03 4.90
N ILE A 114 -11.79 2.62 3.88
CA ILE A 114 -11.24 1.26 3.75
C ILE A 114 -9.86 1.22 4.40
N PRO A 115 -9.65 0.43 5.47
CA PRO A 115 -8.36 0.32 6.13
C PRO A 115 -7.29 -0.30 5.22
N LEU A 116 -6.04 0.12 5.41
CA LEU A 116 -4.86 -0.46 4.78
C LEU A 116 -4.06 -1.20 5.85
N LYS A 117 -3.77 -2.48 5.66
CA LYS A 117 -3.07 -3.32 6.65
C LYS A 117 -1.89 -4.06 6.03
N ILE A 118 -0.80 -4.17 6.79
CA ILE A 118 0.32 -5.04 6.44
C ILE A 118 0.23 -6.38 7.18
N ILE A 119 0.54 -7.46 6.47
CA ILE A 119 0.54 -8.82 6.99
C ILE A 119 1.77 -9.07 7.86
N SER A 120 1.61 -9.89 8.92
CA SER A 120 2.72 -10.46 9.68
C SER A 120 3.53 -11.43 8.80
N ARG A 121 4.87 -11.36 8.92
CA ARG A 121 5.76 -12.15 8.07
C ARG A 121 7.17 -12.26 8.62
N GLU A 122 7.88 -13.25 8.14
CA GLU A 122 9.30 -13.47 8.38
C GLU A 122 10.15 -12.47 7.58
N GLU A 123 11.39 -12.29 7.99
CA GLU A 123 12.36 -11.52 7.23
C GLU A 123 12.59 -12.15 5.85
N ASN A 124 12.65 -11.30 4.81
CA ASN A 124 12.83 -11.71 3.41
C ASN A 124 11.79 -12.69 2.86
N TRP A 125 10.59 -12.75 3.45
CA TRP A 125 9.49 -13.55 2.89
C TRP A 125 9.18 -13.17 1.44
N VAL A 126 9.19 -11.87 1.11
CA VAL A 126 9.11 -11.36 -0.26
C VAL A 126 10.48 -10.84 -0.67
N GLY A 127 11.04 -11.40 -1.72
CA GLY A 127 12.38 -11.11 -2.23
C GLY A 127 12.40 -10.02 -3.31
N SER A 128 13.58 -9.83 -3.92
CA SER A 128 13.78 -8.95 -5.07
C SER A 128 14.73 -9.65 -6.05
N GLN A 129 14.49 -9.52 -7.34
CA GLN A 129 15.37 -10.11 -8.37
C GLN A 129 16.67 -9.31 -8.52
N GLU A 130 16.60 -7.99 -8.39
CA GLU A 130 17.74 -7.10 -8.61
C GLU A 130 17.93 -6.11 -7.45
N GLU A 131 19.19 -5.95 -7.05
CA GLU A 131 19.55 -5.06 -5.92
C GLU A 131 19.90 -3.63 -6.34
N ASN A 132 20.26 -3.41 -7.63
CA ASN A 132 20.77 -2.13 -8.13
C ASN A 132 20.07 -1.71 -9.43
N GLN A 133 18.89 -1.13 -9.32
CA GLN A 133 18.23 -0.47 -10.45
C GLN A 133 18.57 1.04 -10.44
N SER A 134 19.55 1.46 -11.23
CA SER A 134 19.92 2.87 -11.39
C SER A 134 18.81 3.71 -12.02
N ASP A 135 17.90 3.09 -12.77
CA ASP A 135 16.81 3.72 -13.53
C ASP A 135 15.44 3.59 -12.83
N SER A 136 15.44 3.31 -11.52
CA SER A 136 14.18 3.16 -10.79
C SER A 136 13.44 4.50 -10.68
N ILE A 137 12.10 4.43 -10.74
CA ILE A 137 11.20 5.56 -10.46
C ILE A 137 11.56 6.21 -9.11
N PHE A 138 12.01 5.42 -8.14
CA PHE A 138 12.44 5.90 -6.83
C PHE A 138 13.63 6.87 -6.91
N SER A 139 14.58 6.65 -7.83
CA SER A 139 15.74 7.54 -8.03
C SER A 139 15.32 8.92 -8.56
N GLU A 140 14.29 8.99 -9.38
CA GLU A 140 13.72 10.28 -9.84
C GLU A 140 12.99 10.99 -8.70
N LEU A 141 12.23 10.27 -7.89
CA LEU A 141 11.47 10.81 -6.77
C LEU A 141 12.34 11.37 -5.65
N GLN A 142 13.57 10.86 -5.48
CA GLN A 142 14.53 11.40 -4.51
C GLN A 142 15.00 12.82 -4.82
N LYS A 143 14.84 13.27 -6.08
CA LYS A 143 15.26 14.62 -6.49
C LYS A 143 14.21 15.69 -6.16
N ASP A 144 12.94 15.33 -6.20
CA ASP A 144 11.82 16.23 -5.90
C ASP A 144 10.62 15.41 -5.40
N ASP A 145 10.27 15.57 -4.14
CA ASP A 145 9.12 14.91 -3.49
C ASP A 145 7.93 15.87 -3.24
N THR A 146 7.90 17.02 -3.92
CA THR A 146 6.88 18.06 -3.70
C THR A 146 5.45 17.55 -3.93
N VAL A 147 5.25 16.79 -5.01
CA VAL A 147 3.93 16.22 -5.34
C VAL A 147 3.52 15.19 -4.29
N GLN A 148 4.43 14.27 -3.93
CA GLN A 148 4.20 13.27 -2.91
C GLN A 148 3.90 13.91 -1.56
N THR A 149 4.68 14.93 -1.18
CA THR A 149 4.49 15.67 0.06
C THR A 149 3.12 16.33 0.11
N THR A 150 2.67 16.93 -0.99
CA THR A 150 1.34 17.53 -1.09
C THR A 150 0.23 16.48 -0.91
N MET A 151 0.36 15.34 -1.58
CA MET A 151 -0.62 14.24 -1.47
C MET A 151 -0.61 13.62 -0.07
N ALA A 152 0.56 13.44 0.55
CA ALA A 152 0.71 12.90 1.89
C ALA A 152 0.09 13.83 2.95
N LYS A 153 0.23 15.16 2.80
CA LYS A 153 -0.44 16.14 3.65
C LYS A 153 -1.96 16.06 3.54
N ALA A 154 -2.49 15.89 2.33
CA ALA A 154 -3.94 15.71 2.13
C ALA A 154 -4.43 14.43 2.82
N LEU A 155 -3.70 13.34 2.70
CA LEU A 155 -3.98 12.08 3.39
C LEU A 155 -3.97 12.24 4.91
N GLN A 156 -2.96 12.91 5.46
CA GLN A 156 -2.83 13.18 6.89
C GLN A 156 -3.99 14.04 7.41
N GLN A 157 -4.36 15.11 6.70
CA GLN A 157 -5.48 15.97 7.09
C GLN A 157 -6.79 15.18 7.17
N PHE A 158 -6.99 14.22 6.28
CA PHE A 158 -8.17 13.37 6.32
C PHE A 158 -8.19 12.50 7.59
N HIS A 159 -7.07 11.90 7.97
CA HIS A 159 -6.95 11.11 9.21
C HIS A 159 -7.15 11.96 10.45
N THR A 160 -6.54 13.14 10.51
CA THR A 160 -6.71 14.08 11.63
C THR A 160 -8.16 14.52 11.81
N ASN A 161 -8.88 14.72 10.72
CA ASN A 161 -10.29 15.14 10.78
C ASN A 161 -11.28 13.98 11.07
N ASN A 162 -10.82 12.74 11.00
CA ASN A 162 -11.63 11.53 11.20
C ASN A 162 -10.94 10.51 12.12
N PRO A 163 -10.59 10.86 13.37
CA PRO A 163 -9.76 10.01 14.24
C PRO A 163 -10.39 8.66 14.61
N GLU A 164 -11.72 8.55 14.54
CA GLU A 164 -12.44 7.30 14.84
C GLU A 164 -12.14 6.19 13.80
N ARG A 165 -11.65 6.54 12.62
CA ARG A 165 -11.33 5.59 11.55
C ARG A 165 -9.95 4.92 11.69
N GLU A 166 -9.08 5.43 12.56
CA GLU A 166 -7.77 4.82 12.82
C GLU A 166 -7.82 3.62 13.78
N GLN A 167 -8.94 3.43 14.48
CA GLN A 167 -9.09 2.40 15.51
C GLN A 167 -9.77 1.11 14.99
N GLN A 168 -10.14 1.06 13.72
CA GLN A 168 -10.73 -0.11 13.06
C GLN A 168 -9.69 -0.86 12.22
#